data_72596de9422bdf5fc216cd600d6d5b64
#
_entry.id   72596de9422bdf5fc216cd600d6d5b64
#
_cell.length_a   1.000
_cell.length_b   1.000
_cell.length_c   1.000
_cell.angle_alpha   90.00
_cell.angle_beta   90.00
_cell.angle_gamma   90.00
#
_symmetry.space_group_name_H-M   'P 1'
#
loop_
_entity.id
_entity.type
_entity.pdbx_description
1 polymer ?
#
loop_
_entity_poly.entity_id
_entity_poly.type
_entity_poly.pdbx_seq_one_letter_code
_entity_poly.pdbx_strand_id
1 'polypeptide(L)'
;MKMEILDLLVKSVEPVGRRCVLLKLTDDRKPLDEYIFPGQFVQVRVDGSPSTFLRRPISICFVDYPANELWLLVAVVGDGTRRLSRLTPGERLNCVLPLGNQFYWDFLSDTKVLLVGGGVGVAPLLFMGSEITIPDVEKVFLLGARTKDDLLLLDEFRKYGRVEVTTEDGSMGVKGFVTDHPLLQQEHFDRILTCGPTPMMKAVARYARERDIDCQVSLENMMACGLGACLCCVEKTVRGNLCVCKDGPVFNVKELLWQS
;
A
#
# COMPACT_ATOMS: atom_id res chain seq x y z
N MET A 1 16.01 10.28 7.68
CA MET A 1 14.54 10.45 7.76
C MET A 1 14.16 10.69 9.21
N LYS A 2 13.43 11.75 9.50
CA LYS A 2 13.04 12.12 10.87
C LYS A 2 11.56 11.72 11.06
N MET A 3 11.33 10.71 11.88
CA MET A 3 10.00 10.32 12.33
C MET A 3 9.43 11.42 13.24
N GLU A 4 8.16 11.78 13.04
CA GLU A 4 7.45 12.78 13.83
C GLU A 4 6.15 12.22 14.42
N ILE A 5 5.67 12.82 15.49
CA ILE A 5 4.34 12.59 16.03
C ILE A 5 3.51 13.84 15.74
N LEU A 6 2.50 13.68 14.89
CA LEU A 6 1.65 14.77 14.45
C LEU A 6 0.19 14.51 14.82
N ASP A 7 -0.52 15.57 15.20
CA ASP A 7 -1.98 15.58 15.35
C ASP A 7 -2.57 16.19 14.07
N LEU A 8 -2.78 15.34 13.06
CA LEU A 8 -3.28 15.75 11.75
C LEU A 8 -4.78 16.05 11.80
N LEU A 9 -5.20 17.09 11.11
CA LEU A 9 -6.60 17.48 10.96
C LEU A 9 -7.26 16.60 9.89
N VAL A 10 -8.43 16.03 10.21
CA VAL A 10 -9.26 15.31 9.26
C VAL A 10 -9.94 16.32 8.33
N LYS A 11 -9.64 16.27 7.03
CA LYS A 11 -10.29 17.08 5.98
C LYS A 11 -11.54 16.41 5.45
N SER A 12 -11.43 15.09 5.15
CA SER A 12 -12.57 14.30 4.70
C SER A 12 -12.45 12.84 5.09
N VAL A 13 -13.60 12.16 5.12
CA VAL A 13 -13.74 10.70 5.26
C VAL A 13 -14.69 10.25 4.17
N GLU A 14 -14.18 9.63 3.14
CA GLU A 14 -14.92 9.26 1.94
C GLU A 14 -15.10 7.75 1.88
N PRO A 15 -16.33 7.22 1.80
CA PRO A 15 -16.55 5.79 1.55
C PRO A 15 -15.94 5.38 0.20
N VAL A 16 -15.18 4.28 0.19
CA VAL A 16 -14.59 3.70 -1.03
C VAL A 16 -14.89 2.21 -1.06
N GLY A 17 -15.60 1.76 -2.09
CA GLY A 17 -16.07 0.38 -2.15
C GLY A 17 -17.00 0.02 -0.98
N ARG A 18 -17.12 -1.27 -0.67
CA ARG A 18 -18.08 -1.75 0.34
C ARG A 18 -17.60 -1.62 1.79
N ARG A 19 -16.30 -1.68 2.03
CA ARG A 19 -15.73 -1.84 3.38
C ARG A 19 -14.48 -1.00 3.61
N CYS A 20 -14.28 0.05 2.83
CA CYS A 20 -13.13 0.91 2.98
C CYS A 20 -13.55 2.37 3.07
N VAL A 21 -12.71 3.16 3.70
CA VAL A 21 -12.81 4.62 3.68
C VAL A 21 -11.46 5.22 3.30
N LEU A 22 -11.50 6.30 2.56
CA LEU A 22 -10.35 7.16 2.29
C LEU A 22 -10.39 8.32 3.28
N LEU A 23 -9.38 8.39 4.15
CA LEU A 23 -9.16 9.51 5.05
C LEU A 23 -8.20 10.48 4.37
N LYS A 24 -8.60 11.75 4.23
CA LYS A 24 -7.70 12.83 3.83
C LYS A 24 -7.37 13.68 5.04
N LEU A 25 -6.09 13.76 5.35
CA LEU A 25 -5.55 14.41 6.54
C LEU A 25 -4.63 15.57 6.12
N THR A 26 -4.49 16.57 6.95
CA THR A 26 -3.54 17.69 6.73
C THR A 26 -2.87 18.11 8.03
N ASP A 27 -1.65 18.62 7.96
CA ASP A 27 -1.11 19.42 9.06
C ASP A 27 -1.45 20.89 8.79
N ASP A 28 -2.29 21.47 9.63
CA ASP A 28 -2.72 22.86 9.53
C ASP A 28 -1.71 23.86 10.11
N ARG A 29 -0.56 23.37 10.59
CA ARG A 29 0.51 24.18 11.21
C ARG A 29 1.73 24.33 10.31
N LYS A 30 1.99 23.34 9.46
CA LYS A 30 3.15 23.31 8.55
C LYS A 30 2.88 22.42 7.33
N PRO A 31 3.63 22.59 6.24
CA PRO A 31 3.62 21.62 5.14
C PRO A 31 4.04 20.22 5.61
N LEU A 32 3.47 19.19 4.96
CA LEU A 32 3.92 17.82 5.11
C LEU A 32 5.36 17.66 4.63
N ASP A 33 6.10 16.76 5.27
CA ASP A 33 7.50 16.51 4.95
C ASP A 33 7.63 15.90 3.54
N GLU A 34 8.52 16.44 2.71
CA GLU A 34 8.85 15.92 1.38
C GLU A 34 9.56 14.56 1.42
N TYR A 35 9.99 14.10 2.60
CA TYR A 35 10.61 12.78 2.81
C TYR A 35 9.60 11.68 3.16
N ILE A 36 8.36 11.83 2.77
CA ILE A 36 7.35 10.75 2.81
C ILE A 36 7.38 10.04 1.45
N PHE A 37 7.62 8.73 1.46
CA PHE A 37 7.84 7.95 0.25
C PHE A 37 6.89 6.76 0.11
N PRO A 38 6.60 6.28 -1.12
CA PRO A 38 5.76 5.11 -1.38
C PRO A 38 6.28 3.84 -0.68
N GLY A 39 5.38 3.09 -0.07
CA GLY A 39 5.71 1.90 0.71
C GLY A 39 5.76 2.15 2.21
N GLN A 40 5.95 3.40 2.63
CA GLN A 40 5.91 3.79 4.04
C GLN A 40 4.48 3.78 4.60
N PHE A 41 4.39 3.76 5.94
CA PHE A 41 3.13 3.71 6.66
C PHE A 41 3.10 4.69 7.83
N VAL A 42 1.92 4.86 8.40
CA VAL A 42 1.69 5.62 9.63
C VAL A 42 1.20 4.70 10.74
N GLN A 43 1.53 5.00 11.98
CA GLN A 43 0.93 4.41 13.17
C GLN A 43 -0.12 5.36 13.75
N VAL A 44 -1.39 5.04 13.53
CA VAL A 44 -2.52 5.87 13.92
C VAL A 44 -3.01 5.52 15.33
N ARG A 45 -3.13 6.50 16.24
CA ARG A 45 -3.81 6.32 17.52
C ARG A 45 -5.33 6.39 17.32
N VAL A 46 -6.04 5.45 17.92
CA VAL A 46 -7.49 5.37 17.77
C VAL A 46 -8.15 5.78 19.09
N ASP A 47 -8.43 7.05 19.21
CA ASP A 47 -9.14 7.60 20.38
C ASP A 47 -10.64 7.30 20.29
N GLY A 48 -11.29 7.08 21.44
CA GLY A 48 -12.72 6.74 21.50
C GLY A 48 -13.06 5.29 21.11
N SER A 49 -12.08 4.37 21.14
CA SER A 49 -12.29 2.93 20.96
C SER A 49 -11.70 2.17 22.15
N PRO A 50 -12.47 1.91 23.23
CA PRO A 50 -11.97 1.32 24.47
C PRO A 50 -11.33 -0.06 24.31
N SER A 51 -11.71 -0.82 23.27
CA SER A 51 -11.11 -2.12 22.93
C SER A 51 -9.84 -2.02 22.07
N THR A 52 -9.42 -0.80 21.69
CA THR A 52 -8.27 -0.59 20.78
C THR A 52 -7.10 0.05 21.52
N PHE A 53 -6.26 -0.78 22.14
CA PHE A 53 -5.10 -0.32 22.93
C PHE A 53 -3.89 0.06 22.08
N LEU A 54 -3.68 -0.61 20.96
CA LEU A 54 -2.53 -0.37 20.11
C LEU A 54 -2.87 0.56 18.93
N ARG A 55 -1.89 1.32 18.49
CA ARG A 55 -1.97 2.06 17.22
C ARG A 55 -2.26 1.10 16.06
N ARG A 56 -2.79 1.63 14.98
CA ARG A 56 -3.05 0.87 13.74
C ARG A 56 -2.05 1.28 12.68
N PRO A 57 -1.26 0.34 12.14
CA PRO A 57 -0.42 0.60 10.97
C PRO A 57 -1.33 0.74 9.74
N ILE A 58 -1.20 1.84 9.02
CA ILE A 58 -1.92 2.12 7.79
C ILE A 58 -0.91 2.60 6.76
N SER A 59 -0.87 1.94 5.61
CA SER A 59 -0.01 2.35 4.50
C SER A 59 -0.40 3.74 4.00
N ILE A 60 0.60 4.55 3.67
CA ILE A 60 0.37 5.84 3.02
C ILE A 60 -0.10 5.56 1.59
N CYS A 61 -1.33 6.02 1.30
CA CYS A 61 -1.97 5.82 0.01
C CYS A 61 -1.54 6.86 -1.03
N PHE A 62 -1.36 8.10 -0.59
CA PHE A 62 -0.96 9.20 -1.43
C PHE A 62 -0.55 10.40 -0.58
N VAL A 63 0.31 11.26 -1.13
CA VAL A 63 0.59 12.59 -0.59
C VAL A 63 0.36 13.62 -1.67
N ASP A 64 -0.60 14.50 -1.47
CA ASP A 64 -0.84 15.67 -2.31
C ASP A 64 -0.11 16.86 -1.68
N TYR A 65 1.14 17.08 -2.08
CA TYR A 65 1.95 18.17 -1.54
C TYR A 65 1.36 19.57 -1.83
N PRO A 66 0.87 19.87 -3.04
CA PRO A 66 0.19 21.14 -3.32
C PRO A 66 -1.03 21.41 -2.44
N ALA A 67 -1.84 20.39 -2.15
CA ALA A 67 -3.01 20.49 -1.29
C ALA A 67 -2.69 20.32 0.20
N ASN A 68 -1.45 19.96 0.55
CA ASN A 68 -0.99 19.58 1.88
C ASN A 68 -1.84 18.43 2.48
N GLU A 69 -2.08 17.37 1.71
CA GLU A 69 -2.92 16.24 2.11
C GLU A 69 -2.16 14.93 2.16
N LEU A 70 -2.36 14.20 3.26
CA LEU A 70 -1.97 12.80 3.43
C LEU A 70 -3.21 11.91 3.30
N TRP A 71 -3.20 10.96 2.39
CA TRP A 71 -4.31 10.05 2.17
C TRP A 71 -4.04 8.67 2.77
N LEU A 72 -5.00 8.17 3.53
CA LEU A 72 -4.96 6.84 4.15
C LEU A 72 -6.18 6.04 3.71
N LEU A 73 -5.95 4.91 3.03
CA LEU A 73 -7.02 3.98 2.66
C LEU A 73 -7.17 2.94 3.76
N VAL A 74 -8.32 2.90 4.42
CA VAL A 74 -8.56 2.10 5.61
C VAL A 74 -9.64 1.06 5.37
N ALA A 75 -9.31 -0.23 5.51
CA ALA A 75 -10.30 -1.30 5.54
C ALA A 75 -11.01 -1.34 6.90
N VAL A 76 -12.34 -1.37 6.88
CA VAL A 76 -13.17 -1.41 8.08
C VAL A 76 -13.38 -2.85 8.53
N VAL A 77 -12.45 -3.37 9.32
CA VAL A 77 -12.40 -4.80 9.71
C VAL A 77 -12.55 -5.04 11.22
N GLY A 78 -12.33 -4.04 12.05
CA GLY A 78 -12.39 -4.18 13.51
C GLY A 78 -12.79 -2.87 14.20
N ASP A 79 -12.85 -2.88 15.55
CA ASP A 79 -13.33 -1.72 16.33
C ASP A 79 -12.54 -0.45 16.06
N GLY A 80 -11.21 -0.55 16.01
CA GLY A 80 -10.36 0.59 15.71
C GLY A 80 -10.62 1.19 14.33
N THR A 81 -10.69 0.36 13.30
CA THR A 81 -10.97 0.86 11.92
C THR A 81 -12.42 1.29 11.75
N ARG A 82 -13.39 0.72 12.51
CA ARG A 82 -14.76 1.25 12.59
C ARG A 82 -14.80 2.64 13.22
N ARG A 83 -13.99 2.91 14.26
CA ARG A 83 -13.88 4.27 14.83
C ARG A 83 -13.25 5.23 13.83
N LEU A 84 -12.18 4.82 13.13
CA LEU A 84 -11.57 5.64 12.09
C LEU A 84 -12.55 6.00 10.97
N SER A 85 -13.40 5.06 10.54
CA SER A 85 -14.40 5.31 9.49
C SER A 85 -15.54 6.27 9.90
N ARG A 86 -15.64 6.60 11.18
CA ARG A 86 -16.64 7.52 11.74
C ARG A 86 -16.06 8.88 12.14
N LEU A 87 -14.79 9.12 11.82
CA LEU A 87 -14.22 10.44 12.01
C LEU A 87 -14.97 11.47 11.16
N THR A 88 -14.99 12.69 11.61
CA THR A 88 -15.61 13.81 10.93
C THR A 88 -14.59 14.89 10.63
N PRO A 89 -14.80 15.70 9.58
CA PRO A 89 -13.95 16.86 9.30
C PRO A 89 -13.83 17.77 10.54
N GLY A 90 -12.60 18.20 10.83
CA GLY A 90 -12.28 18.97 12.02
C GLY A 90 -11.77 18.18 13.22
N GLU A 91 -12.00 16.86 13.30
CA GLU A 91 -11.36 16.03 14.31
C GLU A 91 -9.84 15.91 14.05
N ARG A 92 -9.09 15.58 15.10
CA ARG A 92 -7.63 15.35 14.98
C ARG A 92 -7.29 13.90 15.15
N LEU A 93 -6.36 13.44 14.34
CA LEU A 93 -5.86 12.08 14.33
C LEU A 93 -4.36 12.09 14.68
N ASN A 94 -4.01 11.50 15.82
CA ASN A 94 -2.61 11.41 16.24
C ASN A 94 -1.89 10.31 15.47
N CYS A 95 -0.89 10.68 14.70
CA CYS A 95 -0.12 9.83 13.79
C CYS A 95 1.36 9.86 14.14
N VAL A 96 2.02 8.71 14.07
CA VAL A 96 3.49 8.60 14.03
C VAL A 96 3.87 8.29 12.60
N LEU A 97 4.62 9.18 11.94
CA LEU A 97 4.97 9.06 10.53
C LEU A 97 6.27 9.82 10.17
N PRO A 98 6.89 9.55 9.02
CA PRO A 98 6.72 8.33 8.26
C PRO A 98 7.44 7.17 8.94
N LEU A 99 6.96 5.94 8.74
CA LEU A 99 7.53 4.72 9.29
C LEU A 99 7.82 3.71 8.18
N GLY A 100 8.81 2.84 8.42
CA GLY A 100 9.23 1.81 7.48
C GLY A 100 10.03 2.33 6.30
N ASN A 101 10.48 1.38 5.47
CA ASN A 101 11.24 1.64 4.26
C ASN A 101 10.31 1.76 3.06
N GLN A 102 10.79 2.46 2.04
CA GLN A 102 10.08 2.73 0.79
C GLN A 102 10.28 1.61 -0.23
N PHE A 103 9.48 1.60 -1.29
CA PHE A 103 9.84 0.90 -2.52
C PHE A 103 11.14 1.49 -3.07
N TYR A 104 11.97 0.63 -3.62
CA TYR A 104 13.17 1.03 -4.31
C TYR A 104 12.86 1.19 -5.82
N TRP A 105 13.17 2.35 -6.41
CA TRP A 105 12.81 2.69 -7.79
C TRP A 105 13.93 3.42 -8.55
N ASP A 106 15.03 2.78 -8.76
CA ASP A 106 16.08 3.24 -9.69
C ASP A 106 15.72 2.83 -11.14
N PHE A 107 14.53 3.24 -11.59
CA PHE A 107 14.11 2.91 -12.95
C PHE A 107 14.95 3.65 -13.99
N LEU A 108 15.27 2.95 -15.08
CA LEU A 108 15.83 3.55 -16.27
C LEU A 108 14.68 3.93 -17.23
N SER A 109 14.97 4.80 -18.21
CA SER A 109 14.09 5.01 -19.36
C SER A 109 13.81 3.68 -20.06
N ASP A 110 12.67 3.59 -20.72
CA ASP A 110 12.19 2.37 -21.41
C ASP A 110 11.88 1.17 -20.50
N THR A 111 11.79 1.38 -19.18
CA THR A 111 11.39 0.34 -18.24
C THR A 111 9.88 0.15 -18.22
N LYS A 112 9.42 -1.10 -18.25
CA LYS A 112 8.00 -1.44 -18.07
C LYS A 112 7.76 -2.01 -16.69
N VAL A 113 6.98 -1.30 -15.87
CA VAL A 113 6.71 -1.64 -14.48
C VAL A 113 5.30 -2.14 -14.30
N LEU A 114 5.15 -3.32 -13.70
CA LEU A 114 3.87 -3.88 -13.29
C LEU A 114 3.64 -3.65 -11.79
N LEU A 115 2.56 -2.95 -11.46
CA LEU A 115 2.13 -2.71 -10.07
C LEU A 115 0.89 -3.57 -9.78
N VAL A 116 1.05 -4.63 -8.99
CA VAL A 116 -0.01 -5.62 -8.72
C VAL A 116 -0.59 -5.41 -7.33
N GLY A 117 -1.87 -5.08 -7.25
CA GLY A 117 -2.54 -4.77 -5.99
C GLY A 117 -3.81 -5.55 -5.74
N GLY A 118 -4.13 -5.81 -4.46
CA GLY A 118 -5.38 -6.45 -4.06
C GLY A 118 -5.96 -5.88 -2.78
N GLY A 119 -7.27 -5.60 -2.79
CA GLY A 119 -7.93 -4.98 -1.64
C GLY A 119 -7.28 -3.67 -1.24
N VAL A 120 -7.10 -3.41 0.07
CA VAL A 120 -6.44 -2.18 0.56
C VAL A 120 -4.95 -2.12 0.26
N GLY A 121 -4.32 -3.25 -0.11
CA GLY A 121 -2.93 -3.27 -0.56
C GLY A 121 -2.67 -2.47 -1.84
N VAL A 122 -3.70 -2.01 -2.53
CA VAL A 122 -3.54 -1.05 -3.65
C VAL A 122 -3.02 0.31 -3.17
N ALA A 123 -3.18 0.65 -1.89
CA ALA A 123 -2.84 1.97 -1.34
C ALA A 123 -1.39 2.41 -1.65
N PRO A 124 -0.33 1.69 -1.24
CA PRO A 124 1.04 2.14 -1.48
C PRO A 124 1.41 2.13 -2.98
N LEU A 125 0.66 1.41 -3.81
CA LEU A 125 0.90 1.33 -5.25
C LEU A 125 0.36 2.57 -5.98
N LEU A 126 -0.70 3.20 -5.49
CA LEU A 126 -1.19 4.47 -6.03
C LEU A 126 -0.12 5.56 -5.85
N PHE A 127 0.42 5.68 -4.64
CA PHE A 127 1.48 6.64 -4.36
C PHE A 127 2.74 6.31 -5.18
N MET A 128 3.12 5.03 -5.28
CA MET A 128 4.25 4.63 -6.11
C MET A 128 4.07 5.02 -7.57
N GLY A 129 2.89 4.79 -8.13
CA GLY A 129 2.60 5.15 -9.52
C GLY A 129 2.66 6.65 -9.80
N SER A 130 2.33 7.50 -8.82
CA SER A 130 2.44 8.96 -8.95
C SER A 130 3.89 9.45 -8.88
N GLU A 131 4.74 8.78 -8.11
CA GLU A 131 6.15 9.16 -7.94
C GLU A 131 7.06 8.71 -9.10
N ILE A 132 6.63 7.73 -9.90
CA ILE A 132 7.35 7.36 -11.12
C ILE A 132 7.08 8.43 -12.18
N THR A 133 7.92 9.45 -12.22
CA THR A 133 7.83 10.59 -13.16
C THR A 133 8.90 10.53 -14.26
N ILE A 134 9.70 9.45 -14.32
CA ILE A 134 10.75 9.26 -15.33
C ILE A 134 10.08 9.11 -16.70
N PRO A 135 10.50 9.89 -17.71
CA PRO A 135 9.99 9.75 -19.07
C PRO A 135 10.17 8.32 -19.59
N ASP A 136 9.22 7.88 -20.43
CA ASP A 136 9.26 6.58 -21.13
C ASP A 136 9.17 5.34 -20.21
N VAL A 137 8.90 5.51 -18.90
CA VAL A 137 8.54 4.39 -18.03
C VAL A 137 7.05 4.06 -18.20
N GLU A 138 6.77 2.88 -18.77
CA GLU A 138 5.40 2.38 -18.89
C GLU A 138 4.93 1.80 -17.55
N LYS A 139 3.86 2.36 -16.99
CA LYS A 139 3.24 1.89 -15.75
C LYS A 139 1.96 1.13 -16.05
N VAL A 140 1.91 -0.13 -15.61
CA VAL A 140 0.72 -0.97 -15.72
C VAL A 140 0.27 -1.38 -14.33
N PHE A 141 -0.94 -1.01 -13.96
CA PHE A 141 -1.57 -1.43 -12.71
C PHE A 141 -2.45 -2.64 -12.99
N LEU A 142 -2.22 -3.74 -12.31
CA LEU A 142 -3.06 -4.92 -12.32
C LEU A 142 -3.72 -5.07 -10.95
N LEU A 143 -5.01 -4.73 -10.88
CA LEU A 143 -5.76 -4.64 -9.63
C LEU A 143 -6.76 -5.79 -9.52
N GLY A 144 -6.65 -6.56 -8.43
CA GLY A 144 -7.50 -7.70 -8.15
C GLY A 144 -8.48 -7.43 -7.02
N ALA A 145 -9.72 -7.92 -7.20
CA ALA A 145 -10.76 -7.86 -6.17
C ALA A 145 -11.69 -9.08 -6.25
N ARG A 146 -12.54 -9.26 -5.23
CA ARG A 146 -13.56 -10.31 -5.26
C ARG A 146 -14.67 -9.97 -6.25
N THR A 147 -15.12 -8.73 -6.24
CA THR A 147 -16.18 -8.20 -7.11
C THR A 147 -15.81 -6.81 -7.60
N LYS A 148 -16.52 -6.29 -8.59
CA LYS A 148 -16.33 -4.91 -9.07
C LYS A 148 -16.49 -3.84 -7.99
N ASP A 149 -17.34 -4.09 -6.99
CA ASP A 149 -17.61 -3.15 -5.90
C ASP A 149 -16.47 -3.13 -4.85
N ASP A 150 -15.54 -4.09 -4.92
CA ASP A 150 -14.36 -4.16 -4.08
C ASP A 150 -13.10 -3.62 -4.78
N LEU A 151 -13.21 -3.19 -6.05
CA LEU A 151 -12.15 -2.46 -6.76
C LEU A 151 -12.09 -1.02 -6.23
N LEU A 152 -10.91 -0.60 -5.81
CA LEU A 152 -10.70 0.65 -5.08
C LEU A 152 -9.93 1.66 -5.93
N LEU A 153 -10.35 2.93 -5.92
CA LEU A 153 -9.63 4.08 -6.47
C LEU A 153 -9.24 3.97 -7.96
N LEU A 154 -10.02 3.24 -8.80
CA LEU A 154 -9.68 3.01 -10.20
C LEU A 154 -9.43 4.30 -10.98
N ASP A 155 -10.24 5.34 -10.75
CA ASP A 155 -10.10 6.62 -11.46
C ASP A 155 -8.82 7.37 -11.04
N GLU A 156 -8.38 7.19 -9.80
CA GLU A 156 -7.09 7.74 -9.36
C GLU A 156 -5.92 7.02 -10.04
N PHE A 157 -5.96 5.68 -10.12
CA PHE A 157 -4.92 4.90 -10.81
C PHE A 157 -4.80 5.26 -12.29
N ARG A 158 -5.93 5.47 -12.98
CA ARG A 158 -5.97 5.84 -14.40
C ARG A 158 -5.25 7.16 -14.72
N LYS A 159 -5.05 8.03 -13.73
CA LYS A 159 -4.29 9.27 -13.90
C LYS A 159 -2.79 9.02 -14.10
N TYR A 160 -2.30 7.87 -13.63
CA TYR A 160 -0.86 7.60 -13.55
C TYR A 160 -0.38 6.48 -14.48
N GLY A 161 -1.27 5.69 -15.08
CA GLY A 161 -0.88 4.63 -16.00
C GLY A 161 -2.04 3.78 -16.49
N ARG A 162 -1.74 2.74 -17.24
CA ARG A 162 -2.71 1.76 -17.73
C ARG A 162 -3.23 0.92 -16.56
N VAL A 163 -4.54 0.72 -16.49
CA VAL A 163 -5.20 -0.05 -15.44
C VAL A 163 -5.88 -1.27 -16.04
N GLU A 164 -5.47 -2.43 -15.60
CA GLU A 164 -6.08 -3.73 -15.86
C GLU A 164 -6.68 -4.29 -14.58
N VAL A 165 -7.78 -5.01 -14.68
CA VAL A 165 -8.48 -5.52 -13.49
C VAL A 165 -8.88 -6.98 -13.62
N THR A 166 -8.87 -7.67 -12.48
CA THR A 166 -9.47 -9.00 -12.32
C THR A 166 -10.50 -8.98 -11.20
N THR A 167 -11.58 -9.72 -11.39
CA THR A 167 -12.52 -10.00 -10.29
C THR A 167 -12.79 -11.49 -10.22
N GLU A 168 -12.82 -12.04 -8.99
CA GLU A 168 -13.01 -13.48 -8.80
C GLU A 168 -14.35 -13.95 -9.38
N ASP A 169 -15.40 -13.11 -9.27
CA ASP A 169 -16.73 -13.39 -9.80
C ASP A 169 -16.91 -13.06 -11.30
N GLY A 170 -15.94 -12.34 -11.92
CA GLY A 170 -16.02 -11.89 -13.31
C GLY A 170 -16.92 -10.68 -13.53
N SER A 171 -17.29 -9.94 -12.49
CA SER A 171 -18.18 -8.77 -12.60
C SER A 171 -17.51 -7.56 -13.27
N MET A 172 -16.17 -7.52 -13.35
CA MET A 172 -15.39 -6.53 -14.08
C MET A 172 -14.02 -7.09 -14.48
N GLY A 173 -13.55 -6.77 -15.69
CA GLY A 173 -12.27 -7.22 -16.21
C GLY A 173 -12.19 -8.72 -16.44
N VAL A 174 -11.02 -9.31 -16.25
CA VAL A 174 -10.80 -10.76 -16.39
C VAL A 174 -11.31 -11.47 -15.14
N LYS A 175 -12.06 -12.57 -15.35
CA LYS A 175 -12.51 -13.42 -14.24
C LYS A 175 -11.38 -14.23 -13.68
N GLY A 176 -11.18 -14.19 -12.36
CA GLY A 176 -10.17 -14.96 -11.65
C GLY A 176 -9.25 -14.08 -10.79
N PHE A 177 -8.08 -14.61 -10.49
CA PHE A 177 -7.04 -13.92 -9.72
C PHE A 177 -6.14 -13.08 -10.64
N VAL A 178 -5.33 -12.20 -10.06
CA VAL A 178 -4.39 -11.36 -10.83
C VAL A 178 -3.44 -12.21 -11.69
N THR A 179 -3.07 -13.39 -11.23
CA THR A 179 -2.21 -14.33 -11.98
C THR A 179 -2.89 -15.00 -13.18
N ASP A 180 -4.23 -14.90 -13.28
CA ASP A 180 -4.98 -15.45 -14.42
C ASP A 180 -5.11 -14.44 -15.57
N HIS A 181 -4.66 -13.19 -15.36
CA HIS A 181 -4.78 -12.15 -16.37
C HIS A 181 -3.84 -12.42 -17.56
N PRO A 182 -4.36 -12.43 -18.82
CA PRO A 182 -3.58 -12.77 -20.00
C PRO A 182 -2.34 -11.88 -20.22
N LEU A 183 -2.35 -10.64 -19.74
CA LEU A 183 -1.23 -9.72 -19.89
C LEU A 183 0.09 -10.29 -19.35
N LEU A 184 0.03 -11.14 -18.31
CA LEU A 184 1.21 -11.78 -17.73
C LEU A 184 1.88 -12.81 -18.65
N GLN A 185 1.17 -13.27 -19.68
CA GLN A 185 1.69 -14.17 -20.71
C GLN A 185 2.02 -13.43 -22.03
N GLN A 186 1.35 -12.30 -22.25
CA GLN A 186 1.42 -11.55 -23.51
C GLN A 186 2.46 -10.44 -23.50
N GLU A 187 2.83 -9.96 -22.31
CA GLU A 187 3.71 -8.82 -22.15
C GLU A 187 4.91 -9.15 -21.27
N HIS A 188 6.04 -8.49 -21.54
CA HIS A 188 7.21 -8.53 -20.69
C HIS A 188 7.18 -7.36 -19.71
N PHE A 189 7.64 -7.60 -18.48
CA PHE A 189 7.81 -6.57 -17.45
C PHE A 189 9.23 -6.66 -16.90
N ASP A 190 9.85 -5.50 -16.72
CA ASP A 190 11.21 -5.41 -16.18
C ASP A 190 11.21 -5.45 -14.65
N ARG A 191 10.14 -4.93 -14.05
CA ARG A 191 9.95 -4.91 -12.59
C ARG A 191 8.51 -5.15 -12.19
N ILE A 192 8.35 -5.75 -11.02
CA ILE A 192 7.05 -5.98 -10.39
C ILE A 192 7.08 -5.41 -8.98
N LEU A 193 6.09 -4.57 -8.66
CA LEU A 193 5.84 -4.09 -7.30
C LEU A 193 4.48 -4.61 -6.86
N THR A 194 4.38 -5.23 -5.69
CA THR A 194 3.11 -5.82 -5.26
C THR A 194 2.80 -5.57 -3.79
N CYS A 195 1.52 -5.39 -3.50
CA CYS A 195 0.98 -5.32 -2.15
C CYS A 195 -0.46 -5.83 -2.12
N GLY A 196 -0.81 -6.58 -1.08
CA GLY A 196 -2.16 -7.12 -0.90
C GLY A 196 -2.18 -8.42 -0.10
N PRO A 197 -3.22 -9.25 -0.26
CA PRO A 197 -3.32 -10.50 0.47
C PRO A 197 -2.10 -11.42 0.26
N THR A 198 -1.61 -12.01 1.33
CA THR A 198 -0.41 -12.89 1.29
C THR A 198 -0.46 -13.97 0.20
N PRO A 199 -1.59 -14.67 -0.05
CA PRO A 199 -1.65 -15.64 -1.14
C PRO A 199 -1.42 -15.00 -2.51
N MET A 200 -1.96 -13.80 -2.75
CA MET A 200 -1.76 -13.06 -3.99
C MET A 200 -0.29 -12.68 -4.17
N MET A 201 0.32 -12.05 -3.15
CA MET A 201 1.73 -11.66 -3.19
C MET A 201 2.66 -12.85 -3.44
N LYS A 202 2.38 -14.01 -2.81
CA LYS A 202 3.15 -15.25 -3.06
C LYS A 202 2.99 -15.76 -4.49
N ALA A 203 1.80 -15.70 -5.07
CA ALA A 203 1.58 -16.08 -6.45
C ALA A 203 2.31 -15.16 -7.43
N VAL A 204 2.27 -13.84 -7.20
CA VAL A 204 3.02 -12.84 -7.98
C VAL A 204 4.53 -13.04 -7.83
N ALA A 205 5.01 -13.30 -6.61
CA ALA A 205 6.42 -13.58 -6.35
C ALA A 205 6.92 -14.84 -7.08
N ARG A 206 6.10 -15.88 -7.14
CA ARG A 206 6.40 -17.09 -7.92
C ARG A 206 6.51 -16.78 -9.41
N TYR A 207 5.51 -16.08 -9.96
CA TYR A 207 5.52 -15.63 -11.35
C TYR A 207 6.80 -14.85 -11.69
N ALA A 208 7.20 -13.91 -10.82
CA ALA A 208 8.40 -13.10 -10.99
C ALA A 208 9.68 -13.96 -10.97
N ARG A 209 9.79 -14.91 -10.03
CA ARG A 209 10.95 -15.81 -9.93
C ARG A 209 11.10 -16.72 -11.14
N GLU A 210 9.99 -17.27 -11.65
CA GLU A 210 9.99 -18.15 -12.83
C GLU A 210 10.48 -17.42 -14.09
N ARG A 211 10.44 -16.09 -14.11
CA ARG A 211 10.84 -15.24 -15.24
C ARG A 211 12.07 -14.38 -14.96
N ASP A 212 12.70 -14.57 -13.79
CA ASP A 212 13.83 -13.77 -13.30
C ASP A 212 13.55 -12.24 -13.32
N ILE A 213 12.30 -11.86 -13.05
CA ILE A 213 11.90 -10.45 -12.95
C ILE A 213 12.17 -9.95 -11.53
N ASP A 214 12.79 -8.76 -11.41
CA ASP A 214 12.95 -8.11 -10.11
C ASP A 214 11.59 -7.74 -9.50
N CYS A 215 11.34 -8.22 -8.28
CA CYS A 215 10.04 -8.06 -7.65
C CYS A 215 10.18 -7.61 -6.20
N GLN A 216 9.45 -6.57 -5.82
CA GLN A 216 9.35 -6.09 -4.46
C GLN A 216 7.91 -6.28 -3.95
N VAL A 217 7.80 -6.66 -2.68
CA VAL A 217 6.53 -6.82 -1.98
C VAL A 217 6.46 -5.91 -0.76
N SER A 218 5.33 -5.29 -0.53
CA SER A 218 5.06 -4.57 0.72
C SER A 218 4.22 -5.45 1.63
N LEU A 219 4.80 -5.87 2.76
CA LEU A 219 4.20 -6.82 3.70
C LEU A 219 3.28 -6.13 4.71
N GLU A 220 2.19 -6.81 5.05
CA GLU A 220 1.23 -6.39 6.08
C GLU A 220 1.27 -7.38 7.27
N ASN A 221 2.29 -7.28 8.11
CA ASN A 221 2.36 -8.06 9.34
C ASN A 221 1.66 -7.34 10.50
N MET A 222 1.17 -8.10 11.48
CA MET A 222 0.66 -7.50 12.71
C MET A 222 1.75 -6.69 13.39
N MET A 223 1.43 -5.46 13.77
CA MET A 223 2.36 -4.54 14.42
C MET A 223 1.82 -4.04 15.76
N ALA A 224 2.73 -3.90 16.73
CA ALA A 224 2.43 -3.21 17.98
C ALA A 224 3.15 -1.85 18.03
N CYS A 225 4.49 -1.83 18.14
CA CYS A 225 5.24 -0.58 18.31
C CYS A 225 5.45 0.21 17.01
N GLY A 226 5.59 -0.44 15.87
CA GLY A 226 5.97 0.21 14.60
C GLY A 226 7.42 0.66 14.50
N LEU A 227 8.27 0.33 15.49
CA LEU A 227 9.62 0.90 15.67
C LEU A 227 10.72 -0.17 15.75
N GLY A 228 10.39 -1.45 15.56
CA GLY A 228 11.37 -2.55 15.65
C GLY A 228 11.70 -3.03 17.07
N ALA A 229 11.05 -2.49 18.11
CA ALA A 229 11.40 -2.80 19.50
C ALA A 229 10.68 -4.02 20.09
N CYS A 230 9.40 -4.26 19.70
CA CYS A 230 8.56 -5.29 20.31
C CYS A 230 8.65 -6.67 19.64
N LEU A 231 9.27 -6.76 18.48
CA LEU A 231 9.44 -7.98 17.66
C LEU A 231 8.11 -8.66 17.23
N CYS A 232 6.98 -7.96 17.32
CA CYS A 232 5.67 -8.49 16.96
C CYS A 232 5.54 -8.77 15.45
N CYS A 233 6.20 -7.96 14.61
CA CYS A 233 6.08 -7.99 13.15
C CYS A 233 7.24 -8.72 12.45
N VAL A 234 7.89 -9.65 13.14
CA VAL A 234 9.06 -10.38 12.59
C VAL A 234 8.66 -11.23 11.39
N GLU A 235 9.44 -11.11 10.32
CA GLU A 235 9.40 -11.95 9.13
C GLU A 235 10.71 -12.74 8.99
N LYS A 236 10.62 -13.99 8.57
CA LYS A 236 11.79 -14.85 8.31
C LYS A 236 12.33 -14.58 6.92
N THR A 237 13.59 -14.21 6.84
CA THR A 237 14.27 -13.88 5.57
C THR A 237 15.58 -14.64 5.43
N VAL A 238 16.19 -14.60 4.25
CA VAL A 238 17.54 -15.17 4.03
C VAL A 238 18.61 -14.46 4.85
N ARG A 239 18.32 -13.24 5.33
CA ARG A 239 19.20 -12.46 6.23
C ARG A 239 18.89 -12.69 7.71
N GLY A 240 18.03 -13.67 8.03
CA GLY A 240 17.54 -13.92 9.39
C GLY A 240 16.18 -13.30 9.67
N ASN A 241 15.86 -13.10 10.94
CA ASN A 241 14.61 -12.53 11.38
C ASN A 241 14.66 -11.00 11.30
N LEU A 242 13.79 -10.39 10.48
CA LEU A 242 13.71 -8.94 10.29
C LEU A 242 12.38 -8.41 10.80
N CYS A 243 12.40 -7.19 11.34
CA CYS A 243 11.18 -6.50 11.78
C CYS A 243 10.55 -5.76 10.60
N VAL A 244 9.37 -6.20 10.13
CA VAL A 244 8.66 -5.58 8.99
C VAL A 244 8.45 -4.07 9.19
N CYS A 245 8.22 -3.61 10.41
CA CYS A 245 8.00 -2.19 10.68
C CYS A 245 9.27 -1.32 10.59
N LYS A 246 10.47 -1.91 10.65
CA LYS A 246 11.75 -1.19 10.65
C LYS A 246 12.61 -1.54 9.43
N ASP A 247 12.73 -2.84 9.13
CA ASP A 247 13.57 -3.37 8.06
C ASP A 247 12.80 -3.46 6.73
N GLY A 248 11.43 -3.46 6.79
CA GLY A 248 10.48 -3.37 5.71
C GLY A 248 9.64 -2.08 5.82
N PRO A 249 8.37 -2.06 5.39
CA PRO A 249 7.55 -3.21 4.97
C PRO A 249 7.89 -3.75 3.58
N VAL A 250 8.68 -3.02 2.80
CA VAL A 250 9.06 -3.41 1.45
C VAL A 250 10.30 -4.30 1.49
N PHE A 251 10.18 -5.46 0.84
CA PHE A 251 11.26 -6.44 0.68
C PHE A 251 11.37 -6.89 -0.77
N ASN A 252 12.58 -7.19 -1.22
CA ASN A 252 12.75 -7.96 -2.44
C ASN A 252 12.29 -9.41 -2.21
N VAL A 253 11.56 -10.00 -3.16
CA VAL A 253 11.07 -11.38 -3.02
C VAL A 253 12.20 -12.40 -2.88
N LYS A 254 13.41 -12.09 -3.35
CA LYS A 254 14.62 -12.91 -3.19
C LYS A 254 15.09 -13.01 -1.73
N GLU A 255 14.68 -12.05 -0.90
CA GLU A 255 14.99 -12.05 0.54
C GLU A 255 14.03 -12.93 1.36
N LEU A 256 12.83 -13.18 0.86
CA LEU A 256 11.77 -13.86 1.60
C LEU A 256 11.87 -15.38 1.43
N LEU A 257 11.76 -16.12 2.55
CA LEU A 257 11.72 -17.58 2.58
C LEU A 257 10.35 -18.14 2.17
N TRP A 258 9.72 -17.50 1.21
CA TRP A 258 8.49 -18.00 0.62
C TRP A 258 8.84 -19.16 -0.31
N GLN A 259 8.47 -20.37 0.12
CA GLN A 259 8.68 -21.55 -0.69
C GLN A 259 7.91 -21.42 -2.02
N SER A 260 8.57 -21.81 -3.07
CA SER A 260 8.02 -21.94 -4.43
C SER A 260 6.89 -22.97 -4.46
#